data_6c90d6d407c65507a81407c0533f8bc0
#
_entry.id   6c90d6d407c65507a81407c0533f8bc0
#
_cell.length_a   1.000
_cell.length_b   1.000
_cell.length_c   1.000
_cell.angle_alpha   90.00
_cell.angle_beta   90.00
_cell.angle_gamma   90.00
#
_symmetry.space_group_name_H-M   'P 1'
#
loop_
_entity.id
_entity.type
_entity.pdbx_description
1 polymer ?
#
loop_
_entity_poly.entity_id
_entity_poly.type
_entity_poly.pdbx_seq_one_letter_code
_entity_poly.pdbx_strand_id
1 'polypeptide(L)'
;VLLIPEIDMPGHSAAFVQAMGHDMQSEEGMAILKQLLDEICELFAELPYLHIGTDEVQFTNPRFVPEMVAYIRAKGKRVISWNPGWIYQPGEIDMTQLWSYRGKAQPGIPAIDCRFHYINHFDTFADLIGLYTSRIYDQPQGSPDLAGAILAVWHDRLTLPETDLIRTNNLYPNLLALAERTWLGGGFQYFDQFGTCLPLDPMDPAHQAFVDFERRMLYRKAHDLPDYPFAYVRQTDVRWRITDAFPNEGDLARVFPPETALQPSYTYQGKTYGSREAIGAGIYLRHVWGTTVPGFYAEPQENHTAYAWTWIYSPQAQEVGAWIEFQNYSRSEKDLPPRQ
;
A
#
# COMPACT_ATOMS: atom_id res chain seq x y z
N VAL A 1 3.33 14.07 17.99
CA VAL A 1 3.72 12.96 17.10
C VAL A 1 4.72 12.10 17.86
N LEU A 2 4.48 10.78 17.90
CA LEU A 2 5.41 9.82 18.50
C LEU A 2 6.28 9.24 17.37
N LEU A 3 7.60 9.39 17.48
CA LEU A 3 8.54 8.71 16.61
C LEU A 3 8.82 7.32 17.16
N ILE A 4 9.00 6.36 16.26
CA ILE A 4 9.43 5.00 16.57
C ILE A 4 10.67 4.74 15.70
N PRO A 5 11.87 4.86 16.24
CA PRO A 5 13.08 4.54 15.50
C PRO A 5 13.14 3.04 15.21
N GLU A 6 13.75 2.69 14.09
CA GLU A 6 13.97 1.30 13.71
C GLU A 6 15.45 1.05 13.43
N ILE A 7 15.93 -0.08 13.91
CA ILE A 7 17.16 -0.71 13.47
C ILE A 7 16.85 -2.15 13.11
N ASP A 8 16.81 -2.44 11.81
CA ASP A 8 16.45 -3.76 11.34
C ASP A 8 17.56 -4.78 11.64
N MET A 9 17.17 -5.88 12.27
CA MET A 9 18.08 -6.92 12.74
C MET A 9 17.38 -8.29 12.83
N PRO A 10 18.05 -9.39 12.49
CA PRO A 10 19.35 -9.48 11.85
C PRO A 10 19.26 -9.39 10.31
N GLY A 11 18.07 -9.19 9.76
CA GLY A 11 17.81 -8.99 8.34
C GLY A 11 18.32 -7.64 7.83
N HIS A 12 18.34 -7.47 6.51
CA HIS A 12 18.70 -6.22 5.82
C HIS A 12 20.02 -5.58 6.29
N SER A 13 20.94 -6.42 6.78
CA SER A 13 22.14 -6.04 7.53
C SER A 13 23.42 -5.95 6.70
N ALA A 14 23.34 -5.87 5.37
CA ALA A 14 24.51 -5.84 4.49
C ALA A 14 25.49 -4.69 4.84
N ALA A 15 24.97 -3.51 5.17
CA ALA A 15 25.80 -2.37 5.58
C ALA A 15 26.52 -2.63 6.92
N PHE A 16 25.85 -3.28 7.88
CA PHE A 16 26.49 -3.68 9.13
C PHE A 16 27.63 -4.68 8.89
N VAL A 17 27.39 -5.72 8.09
CA VAL A 17 28.42 -6.71 7.77
C VAL A 17 29.61 -6.04 7.07
N GLN A 18 29.35 -5.13 6.13
CA GLN A 18 30.40 -4.40 5.43
C GLN A 18 31.25 -3.52 6.38
N ALA A 19 30.59 -2.82 7.31
CA ALA A 19 31.26 -1.88 8.20
C ALA A 19 31.97 -2.59 9.37
N MET A 20 31.37 -3.64 9.94
CA MET A 20 31.82 -4.28 11.17
C MET A 20 32.56 -5.59 10.92
N GLY A 21 32.46 -6.17 9.73
CA GLY A 21 33.14 -7.43 9.35
C GLY A 21 32.51 -8.69 9.97
N HIS A 22 31.37 -8.58 10.62
CA HIS A 22 30.71 -9.68 11.33
C HIS A 22 29.23 -9.78 10.97
N ASP A 23 28.67 -11.00 10.90
CA ASP A 23 27.23 -11.21 10.87
C ASP A 23 26.60 -10.78 12.20
N MET A 24 25.44 -10.12 12.16
CA MET A 24 24.75 -9.68 13.39
C MET A 24 24.45 -10.84 14.35
N GLN A 25 24.24 -12.05 13.84
CA GLN A 25 23.90 -13.23 14.63
C GLN A 25 25.12 -13.95 15.21
N SER A 26 26.36 -13.54 14.86
CA SER A 26 27.58 -14.05 15.50
C SER A 26 27.74 -13.46 16.91
N GLU A 27 28.55 -14.10 17.75
CA GLU A 27 28.81 -13.60 19.12
C GLU A 27 29.45 -12.19 19.08
N GLU A 28 30.39 -11.98 18.17
CA GLU A 28 31.05 -10.69 17.95
C GLU A 28 30.05 -9.66 17.40
N GLY A 29 29.23 -10.05 16.40
CA GLY A 29 28.19 -9.18 15.84
C GLY A 29 27.17 -8.75 16.88
N MET A 30 26.70 -9.67 17.71
CA MET A 30 25.80 -9.36 18.82
C MET A 30 26.43 -8.41 19.85
N ALA A 31 27.72 -8.56 20.13
CA ALA A 31 28.42 -7.67 21.04
C ALA A 31 28.53 -6.24 20.47
N ILE A 32 28.87 -6.11 19.20
CA ILE A 32 28.91 -4.82 18.48
C ILE A 32 27.49 -4.20 18.42
N LEU A 33 26.51 -5.01 18.08
CA LEU A 33 25.13 -4.53 17.99
C LEU A 33 24.60 -3.97 19.31
N LYS A 34 24.97 -4.57 20.45
CA LYS A 34 24.62 -4.02 21.76
C LYS A 34 25.24 -2.64 22.04
N GLN A 35 26.44 -2.39 21.53
CA GLN A 35 27.07 -1.05 21.66
C GLN A 35 26.30 -0.03 20.81
N LEU A 36 25.90 -0.41 19.58
CA LEU A 36 25.05 0.45 18.73
C LEU A 36 23.68 0.69 19.37
N LEU A 37 23.10 -0.32 19.99
CA LEU A 37 21.84 -0.18 20.73
C LEU A 37 21.98 0.74 21.95
N ASP A 38 23.12 0.79 22.61
CA ASP A 38 23.39 1.77 23.67
C ASP A 38 23.33 3.20 23.14
N GLU A 39 24.03 3.47 22.03
CA GLU A 39 24.03 4.78 21.39
C GLU A 39 22.62 5.17 20.90
N ILE A 40 21.90 4.25 20.28
CA ILE A 40 20.53 4.49 19.77
C ILE A 40 19.57 4.75 20.93
N CYS A 41 19.63 3.96 22.00
CA CYS A 41 18.78 4.16 23.16
C CYS A 41 19.07 5.48 23.89
N GLU A 42 20.31 5.94 23.91
CA GLU A 42 20.70 7.24 24.43
C GLU A 42 20.21 8.37 23.53
N LEU A 43 20.45 8.28 22.21
CA LEU A 43 20.00 9.28 21.23
C LEU A 43 18.48 9.49 21.27
N PHE A 44 17.73 8.41 21.45
CA PHE A 44 16.28 8.43 21.51
C PHE A 44 15.73 8.20 22.92
N ALA A 45 16.41 8.75 23.94
CA ALA A 45 16.07 8.52 25.35
C ALA A 45 14.60 8.76 25.68
N GLU A 46 14.03 9.84 25.14
CA GLU A 46 12.64 10.25 25.38
C GLU A 46 11.60 9.38 24.65
N LEU A 47 12.00 8.53 23.70
CA LEU A 47 11.07 7.72 22.93
C LEU A 47 10.86 6.36 23.60
N PRO A 48 9.59 5.92 23.77
CA PRO A 48 9.29 4.72 24.54
C PRO A 48 9.48 3.42 23.75
N TYR A 49 9.61 3.48 22.43
CA TYR A 49 9.66 2.30 21.56
C TYR A 49 10.93 2.26 20.73
N LEU A 50 11.37 1.04 20.41
CA LEU A 50 12.34 0.75 19.37
C LEU A 50 11.81 -0.40 18.51
N HIS A 51 11.82 -0.24 17.18
CA HIS A 51 11.48 -1.30 16.25
C HIS A 51 12.75 -2.03 15.83
N ILE A 52 12.73 -3.36 15.81
CA ILE A 52 13.91 -4.20 15.57
C ILE A 52 13.86 -5.00 14.25
N GLY A 53 12.87 -4.73 13.40
CA GLY A 53 12.74 -5.48 12.15
C GLY A 53 12.36 -6.94 12.37
N THR A 54 13.23 -7.85 11.98
CA THR A 54 13.13 -9.32 12.06
C THR A 54 12.45 -10.03 10.90
N ASP A 55 12.19 -9.34 9.81
CA ASP A 55 11.60 -9.91 8.62
C ASP A 55 12.64 -10.38 7.59
N GLU A 56 12.18 -11.14 6.62
CA GLU A 56 12.91 -11.57 5.42
C GLU A 56 14.31 -12.15 5.66
N VAL A 57 14.52 -12.83 6.78
CA VAL A 57 15.82 -13.36 7.19
C VAL A 57 15.72 -14.80 7.69
N GLN A 58 16.80 -15.54 7.50
CA GLN A 58 17.00 -16.84 8.13
C GLN A 58 17.67 -16.67 9.50
N PHE A 59 17.01 -17.14 10.55
CA PHE A 59 17.56 -17.13 11.90
C PHE A 59 18.51 -18.32 12.07
N THR A 60 19.80 -18.03 12.20
CA THR A 60 20.86 -19.01 12.43
C THR A 60 21.22 -19.15 13.91
N ASN A 61 20.94 -18.11 14.71
CA ASN A 61 21.15 -18.09 16.14
C ASN A 61 19.82 -17.94 16.90
N PRO A 62 19.29 -18.99 17.53
CA PRO A 62 17.99 -18.93 18.22
C PRO A 62 17.99 -18.01 19.46
N ARG A 63 19.16 -17.61 19.98
CA ARG A 63 19.27 -16.67 21.11
C ARG A 63 19.20 -15.22 20.66
N PHE A 64 19.42 -14.92 19.38
CA PHE A 64 19.58 -13.56 18.89
C PHE A 64 18.40 -12.66 19.26
N VAL A 65 17.20 -12.97 18.78
CA VAL A 65 16.02 -12.12 18.99
C VAL A 65 15.64 -12.01 20.46
N PRO A 66 15.53 -13.11 21.24
CA PRO A 66 15.26 -13.02 22.68
C PRO A 66 16.27 -12.16 23.45
N GLU A 67 17.56 -12.28 23.11
CA GLU A 67 18.63 -11.54 23.78
C GLU A 67 18.60 -10.05 23.43
N MET A 68 18.35 -9.69 22.16
CA MET A 68 18.22 -8.29 21.75
C MET A 68 16.98 -7.63 22.36
N VAL A 69 15.85 -8.32 22.39
CA VAL A 69 14.63 -7.83 23.05
C VAL A 69 14.88 -7.59 24.55
N ALA A 70 15.48 -8.55 25.23
CA ALA A 70 15.81 -8.41 26.66
C ALA A 70 16.77 -7.24 26.91
N TYR A 71 17.78 -7.07 26.04
CA TYR A 71 18.74 -5.98 26.15
C TYR A 71 18.09 -4.60 26.01
N ILE A 72 17.25 -4.44 24.99
CA ILE A 72 16.53 -3.18 24.73
C ILE A 72 15.54 -2.87 25.86
N ARG A 73 14.84 -3.88 26.38
CA ARG A 73 13.95 -3.72 27.55
C ARG A 73 14.70 -3.30 28.81
N ALA A 74 15.91 -3.81 29.00
CA ALA A 74 16.78 -3.39 30.14
C ALA A 74 17.17 -1.91 30.03
N LYS A 75 17.13 -1.30 28.83
CA LYS A 75 17.31 0.15 28.62
C LYS A 75 16.00 0.95 28.81
N GLY A 76 14.91 0.32 29.25
CA GLY A 76 13.63 0.97 29.50
C GLY A 76 12.77 1.19 28.26
N LYS A 77 13.11 0.58 27.12
CA LYS A 77 12.32 0.67 25.88
C LYS A 77 11.38 -0.50 25.75
N ARG A 78 10.24 -0.27 25.09
CA ARG A 78 9.36 -1.32 24.56
C ARG A 78 9.79 -1.67 23.14
N VAL A 79 9.60 -2.93 22.73
CA VAL A 79 10.12 -3.45 21.48
C VAL A 79 8.98 -3.79 20.51
N ILE A 80 9.11 -3.34 19.26
CA ILE A 80 8.23 -3.68 18.15
C ILE A 80 9.03 -4.46 17.12
N SER A 81 8.36 -5.36 16.39
CA SER A 81 8.98 -6.22 15.40
C SER A 81 8.02 -6.51 14.24
N TRP A 82 8.56 -6.80 13.06
CA TRP A 82 7.76 -7.20 11.90
C TRP A 82 7.06 -8.55 12.07
N ASN A 83 5.88 -8.68 11.44
CA ASN A 83 5.15 -9.93 11.31
C ASN A 83 4.58 -10.04 9.86
N PRO A 84 4.96 -11.03 9.05
CA PRO A 84 5.84 -12.16 9.34
C PRO A 84 7.28 -11.76 9.69
N GLY A 85 7.88 -12.52 10.60
CA GLY A 85 9.23 -12.36 11.11
C GLY A 85 9.50 -13.43 12.16
N TRP A 86 10.17 -13.07 13.24
CA TRP A 86 10.32 -13.96 14.39
C TRP A 86 8.94 -14.28 15.01
N ILE A 87 8.75 -15.52 15.45
CA ILE A 87 7.52 -15.97 16.11
C ILE A 87 7.65 -15.80 17.61
N TYR A 88 6.79 -14.97 18.19
CA TYR A 88 6.80 -14.66 19.62
C TYR A 88 5.67 -15.40 20.36
N GLN A 89 5.92 -15.62 21.67
CA GLN A 89 4.86 -15.94 22.62
C GLN A 89 4.40 -14.64 23.32
N PRO A 90 3.18 -14.60 23.89
CA PRO A 90 2.74 -13.47 24.70
C PRO A 90 3.74 -13.13 25.81
N GLY A 91 4.14 -11.87 25.91
CA GLY A 91 5.13 -11.37 26.84
C GLY A 91 6.57 -11.34 26.31
N GLU A 92 6.88 -12.04 25.22
CA GLU A 92 8.22 -12.00 24.61
C GLU A 92 8.47 -10.73 23.79
N ILE A 93 7.43 -10.10 23.28
CA ILE A 93 7.49 -8.84 22.55
C ILE A 93 6.38 -7.90 23.04
N ASP A 94 6.56 -6.59 22.87
CA ASP A 94 5.56 -5.61 23.30
C ASP A 94 4.51 -5.34 22.24
N MET A 95 4.87 -5.47 20.95
CA MET A 95 3.97 -5.26 19.81
C MET A 95 4.56 -5.85 18.54
N THR A 96 3.71 -6.24 17.60
CA THR A 96 4.13 -6.62 16.24
C THR A 96 3.51 -5.69 15.20
N GLN A 97 4.22 -5.48 14.07
CA GLN A 97 3.73 -4.74 12.92
C GLN A 97 3.50 -5.69 11.74
N LEU A 98 2.27 -5.78 11.27
CA LEU A 98 1.87 -6.66 10.18
C LEU A 98 2.19 -5.97 8.84
N TRP A 99 3.23 -6.41 8.16
CA TRP A 99 3.69 -5.79 6.92
C TRP A 99 3.22 -6.50 5.65
N SER A 100 2.87 -7.76 5.72
CA SER A 100 2.46 -8.59 4.59
C SER A 100 1.07 -9.17 4.81
N TYR A 101 0.33 -9.42 3.74
CA TYR A 101 -0.95 -10.14 3.80
C TYR A 101 -0.85 -11.51 4.51
N ARG A 102 0.35 -12.05 4.64
CA ARG A 102 0.65 -13.27 5.41
C ARG A 102 0.73 -13.02 6.91
N GLY A 103 0.92 -11.76 7.33
CA GLY A 103 0.98 -11.37 8.73
C GLY A 103 -0.36 -11.63 9.43
N LYS A 104 -0.29 -12.19 10.63
CA LYS A 104 -1.47 -12.47 11.46
C LYS A 104 -1.22 -12.02 12.86
N ALA A 105 -2.14 -11.22 13.41
CA ALA A 105 -2.10 -10.87 14.82
C ALA A 105 -2.18 -12.14 15.67
N GLN A 106 -1.46 -12.11 16.77
CA GLN A 106 -1.40 -13.21 17.74
C GLN A 106 -2.17 -12.78 18.99
N PRO A 107 -3.07 -13.62 19.54
CA PRO A 107 -3.76 -13.28 20.77
C PRO A 107 -2.78 -12.94 21.91
N GLY A 108 -3.02 -11.83 22.59
CA GLY A 108 -2.18 -11.34 23.68
C GLY A 108 -0.91 -10.62 23.25
N ILE A 109 -0.71 -10.36 21.95
CA ILE A 109 0.35 -9.50 21.43
C ILE A 109 -0.31 -8.40 20.59
N PRO A 110 -0.27 -7.13 21.01
CA PRO A 110 -0.80 -6.02 20.23
C PRO A 110 -0.16 -5.95 18.85
N ALA A 111 -0.96 -5.66 17.83
CA ALA A 111 -0.50 -5.58 16.45
C ALA A 111 -0.86 -4.23 15.81
N ILE A 112 0.05 -3.71 14.98
CA ILE A 112 -0.18 -2.58 14.08
C ILE A 112 -0.43 -3.15 12.68
N ASP A 113 -1.48 -2.70 12.00
CA ASP A 113 -1.78 -3.17 10.64
C ASP A 113 -1.22 -2.22 9.58
N CYS A 114 -0.39 -2.72 8.69
CA CYS A 114 0.01 -2.03 7.48
C CYS A 114 -0.01 -2.93 6.23
N ARG A 115 -0.67 -4.09 6.31
CA ARG A 115 -0.62 -5.16 5.29
C ARG A 115 -0.96 -4.72 3.87
N PHE A 116 -1.87 -3.76 3.71
CA PHE A 116 -2.33 -3.26 2.41
C PHE A 116 -2.18 -1.73 2.30
N HIS A 117 -1.48 -1.14 3.22
CA HIS A 117 -1.33 0.32 3.35
C HIS A 117 0.02 0.80 2.77
N TYR A 118 0.46 0.19 1.67
CA TYR A 118 1.66 0.61 0.94
C TYR A 118 1.25 1.52 -0.20
N ILE A 119 1.86 2.69 -0.31
CA ILE A 119 1.46 3.71 -1.28
C ILE A 119 2.40 3.90 -2.46
N ASN A 120 3.57 3.29 -2.46
CA ASN A 120 4.53 3.49 -3.53
C ASN A 120 5.42 2.30 -3.86
N HIS A 121 5.24 1.19 -3.18
CA HIS A 121 6.07 0.01 -3.40
C HIS A 121 5.81 -0.63 -4.76
N PHE A 122 4.55 -0.75 -5.13
CA PHE A 122 4.12 -1.38 -6.37
C PHE A 122 3.37 -0.43 -7.31
N ASP A 123 2.92 0.71 -6.80
CA ASP A 123 2.05 1.62 -7.49
C ASP A 123 2.40 3.07 -7.10
N THR A 124 2.52 3.95 -8.08
CA THR A 124 2.78 5.36 -7.86
C THR A 124 1.55 6.07 -7.28
N PHE A 125 0.36 5.61 -7.65
CA PHE A 125 -0.91 6.10 -7.12
C PHE A 125 -1.58 4.98 -6.35
N ALA A 126 -1.50 5.03 -5.02
CA ALA A 126 -2.17 4.06 -4.18
C ALA A 126 -3.68 4.09 -4.40
N ASP A 127 -4.29 2.94 -4.20
CA ASP A 127 -5.73 2.76 -4.26
C ASP A 127 -6.42 3.50 -3.11
N LEU A 128 -6.73 4.76 -3.32
CA LEU A 128 -7.39 5.59 -2.31
C LEU A 128 -8.77 5.05 -1.91
N ILE A 129 -9.52 4.53 -2.88
CA ILE A 129 -10.85 3.97 -2.64
C ILE A 129 -10.73 2.73 -1.76
N GLY A 130 -9.85 1.81 -2.13
CA GLY A 130 -9.59 0.61 -1.36
C GLY A 130 -9.09 0.93 0.05
N LEU A 131 -8.17 1.88 0.18
CA LEU A 131 -7.64 2.30 1.47
C LEU A 131 -8.74 2.91 2.38
N TYR A 132 -9.59 3.76 1.82
CA TYR A 132 -10.71 4.35 2.57
C TYR A 132 -11.76 3.32 2.96
N THR A 133 -12.07 2.37 2.09
CA THR A 133 -13.13 1.37 2.34
C THR A 133 -12.63 0.16 3.11
N SER A 134 -11.32 -0.09 3.15
CA SER A 134 -10.76 -1.27 3.80
C SER A 134 -10.97 -1.28 5.31
N ARG A 135 -11.16 -2.47 5.85
CA ARG A 135 -11.27 -2.72 7.29
C ARG A 135 -9.88 -2.93 7.88
N ILE A 136 -9.55 -2.17 8.92
CA ILE A 136 -8.27 -2.36 9.62
C ILE A 136 -8.25 -3.75 10.25
N TYR A 137 -7.28 -4.54 9.89
CA TYR A 137 -7.09 -5.93 10.30
C TYR A 137 -8.36 -6.78 10.25
N ASP A 138 -9.22 -6.56 9.25
CA ASP A 138 -10.48 -7.30 9.05
C ASP A 138 -11.47 -7.19 10.23
N GLN A 139 -11.28 -6.21 11.12
CA GLN A 139 -12.13 -5.99 12.29
C GLN A 139 -12.92 -4.68 12.15
N PRO A 140 -14.22 -4.69 12.46
CA PRO A 140 -15.05 -3.47 12.37
C PRO A 140 -14.76 -2.45 13.46
N GLN A 141 -14.10 -2.86 14.54
CA GLN A 141 -13.75 -2.02 15.68
C GLN A 141 -12.39 -2.35 16.21
N GLY A 142 -11.71 -1.36 16.79
CA GLY A 142 -10.45 -1.57 17.51
C GLY A 142 -10.61 -2.48 18.73
N SER A 143 -9.53 -3.12 19.12
CA SER A 143 -9.45 -3.98 20.31
C SER A 143 -8.11 -3.76 21.02
N PRO A 144 -7.91 -4.26 22.23
CA PRO A 144 -6.60 -4.19 22.88
C PRO A 144 -5.49 -4.88 22.10
N ASP A 145 -5.83 -5.88 21.28
CA ASP A 145 -4.88 -6.60 20.43
C ASP A 145 -4.64 -5.90 19.08
N LEU A 146 -5.36 -4.82 18.77
CA LEU A 146 -5.19 -4.03 17.57
C LEU A 146 -4.78 -2.60 17.94
N ALA A 147 -3.47 -2.33 17.88
CA ALA A 147 -2.90 -1.05 18.31
C ALA A 147 -3.14 0.08 17.31
N GLY A 148 -3.54 -0.22 16.09
CA GLY A 148 -3.82 0.76 15.04
C GLY A 148 -3.33 0.34 13.67
N ALA A 149 -3.08 1.33 12.80
CA ALA A 149 -2.59 1.10 11.45
C ALA A 149 -1.49 2.11 11.08
N ILE A 150 -0.63 1.73 10.15
CA ILE A 150 0.41 2.58 9.58
C ILE A 150 0.26 2.62 8.06
N LEU A 151 0.36 3.81 7.48
CA LEU A 151 0.54 4.01 6.06
C LEU A 151 2.03 3.89 5.74
N ALA A 152 2.40 2.91 4.94
CA ALA A 152 3.78 2.67 4.58
C ALA A 152 4.17 3.40 3.29
N VAL A 153 5.19 4.24 3.38
CA VAL A 153 5.86 4.83 2.22
C VAL A 153 7.15 4.05 1.99
N TRP A 154 7.11 3.11 1.06
CA TRP A 154 8.17 2.15 0.83
C TRP A 154 8.68 2.30 -0.59
N HIS A 155 9.84 2.91 -0.74
CA HIS A 155 10.31 3.36 -2.05
C HIS A 155 11.49 2.54 -2.54
N ASP A 156 11.21 1.51 -3.34
CA ASP A 156 12.23 0.67 -3.98
C ASP A 156 12.71 1.23 -5.34
N ARG A 157 12.30 2.43 -5.69
CA ARG A 157 12.62 3.04 -6.98
C ARG A 157 13.66 4.13 -6.79
N LEU A 158 14.57 4.25 -7.74
CA LEU A 158 15.52 5.35 -7.76
C LEU A 158 14.79 6.68 -8.03
N THR A 159 14.77 7.56 -7.05
CA THR A 159 14.38 8.97 -7.21
C THR A 159 15.63 9.82 -7.08
N LEU A 160 15.87 10.72 -8.05
CA LEU A 160 17.07 11.54 -8.02
C LEU A 160 17.03 12.63 -6.95
N PRO A 161 15.99 13.46 -6.76
CA PRO A 161 15.86 14.24 -5.55
C PRO A 161 14.97 13.51 -4.54
N GLU A 162 15.39 13.43 -3.28
CA GLU A 162 14.58 12.88 -2.18
C GLU A 162 13.21 13.56 -2.05
N THR A 163 13.12 14.83 -2.42
CA THR A 163 11.86 15.58 -2.46
C THR A 163 10.83 15.00 -3.42
N ASP A 164 11.25 14.24 -4.43
CA ASP A 164 10.33 13.61 -5.38
C ASP A 164 9.62 12.40 -4.78
N LEU A 165 10.14 11.82 -3.71
CA LEU A 165 9.43 10.77 -2.98
C LEU A 165 8.00 11.16 -2.64
N ILE A 166 7.80 12.34 -2.06
CA ILE A 166 6.46 12.81 -1.67
C ILE A 166 5.67 13.35 -2.87
N ARG A 167 6.35 13.86 -3.90
CA ARG A 167 5.68 14.35 -5.11
C ARG A 167 5.13 13.23 -5.98
N THR A 168 5.88 12.14 -6.10
CA THR A 168 5.49 10.99 -6.91
C THR A 168 4.59 10.01 -6.18
N ASN A 169 4.53 10.11 -4.85
CA ASN A 169 3.64 9.32 -4.02
C ASN A 169 2.45 10.13 -3.59
N ASN A 170 1.30 9.60 -3.74
CA ASN A 170 0.04 10.23 -3.33
C ASN A 170 -0.13 10.21 -1.80
N LEU A 171 0.89 10.71 -1.06
CA LEU A 171 1.00 10.59 0.39
C LEU A 171 -0.20 11.23 1.09
N TYR A 172 -0.46 12.50 0.84
CA TYR A 172 -1.44 13.25 1.62
C TYR A 172 -2.88 12.76 1.47
N PRO A 173 -3.41 12.50 0.26
CA PRO A 173 -4.75 11.93 0.14
C PRO A 173 -4.86 10.56 0.82
N ASN A 174 -3.87 9.70 0.68
CA ASN A 174 -3.88 8.38 1.30
C ASN A 174 -3.73 8.44 2.83
N LEU A 175 -2.93 9.37 3.34
CA LEU A 175 -2.82 9.62 4.77
C LEU A 175 -4.15 10.07 5.38
N LEU A 176 -4.88 10.95 4.70
CA LEU A 176 -6.20 11.40 5.15
C LEU A 176 -7.24 10.27 5.10
N ALA A 177 -7.17 9.42 4.06
CA ALA A 177 -8.05 8.25 3.95
C ALA A 177 -7.81 7.25 5.09
N LEU A 178 -6.55 6.90 5.35
CA LEU A 178 -6.21 5.98 6.44
C LEU A 178 -6.54 6.59 7.81
N ALA A 179 -6.24 7.88 8.02
CA ALA A 179 -6.55 8.57 9.27
C ALA A 179 -8.06 8.55 9.57
N GLU A 180 -8.90 8.83 8.58
CA GLU A 180 -10.35 8.76 8.76
C GLU A 180 -10.82 7.32 8.99
N ARG A 181 -10.28 6.35 8.26
CA ARG A 181 -10.62 4.93 8.44
C ARG A 181 -10.24 4.43 9.84
N THR A 182 -9.07 4.76 10.32
CA THR A 182 -8.61 4.35 11.65
C THR A 182 -9.43 5.02 12.78
N TRP A 183 -9.90 6.24 12.55
CA TRP A 183 -10.73 6.98 13.51
C TRP A 183 -12.15 6.43 13.57
N LEU A 184 -12.77 6.20 12.41
CA LEU A 184 -14.16 5.76 12.33
C LEU A 184 -14.36 4.27 12.60
N GLY A 185 -13.35 3.45 12.32
CA GLY A 185 -13.53 2.01 12.26
C GLY A 185 -14.45 1.59 11.11
N GLY A 186 -15.03 0.40 11.18
CA GLY A 186 -15.91 -0.13 10.12
C GLY A 186 -15.15 -0.48 8.84
N GLY A 187 -15.74 -0.17 7.69
CA GLY A 187 -15.22 -0.54 6.38
C GLY A 187 -15.59 -1.96 5.97
N PHE A 188 -15.12 -2.35 4.80
CA PHE A 188 -15.28 -3.69 4.25
C PHE A 188 -13.97 -4.46 4.35
N GLN A 189 -14.02 -5.78 4.23
CA GLN A 189 -12.80 -6.53 4.04
C GLN A 189 -12.14 -6.11 2.73
N TYR A 190 -10.84 -5.92 2.74
CA TYR A 190 -10.09 -5.51 1.55
C TYR A 190 -10.20 -6.51 0.40
N PHE A 191 -10.53 -7.75 0.71
CA PHE A 191 -10.65 -8.88 -0.22
C PHE A 191 -12.08 -9.20 -0.64
N ASP A 192 -13.05 -8.37 -0.32
CA ASP A 192 -14.41 -8.65 -0.69
C ASP A 192 -14.65 -8.43 -2.21
N GLN A 193 -15.83 -8.82 -2.66
CA GLN A 193 -16.21 -8.74 -4.07
C GLN A 193 -16.23 -7.33 -4.66
N PHE A 194 -16.25 -6.30 -3.81
CA PHE A 194 -16.25 -4.91 -4.26
C PHE A 194 -14.84 -4.41 -4.54
N GLY A 195 -13.83 -5.03 -3.92
CA GLY A 195 -12.43 -4.71 -4.14
C GLY A 195 -12.15 -3.22 -3.94
N THR A 196 -11.62 -2.61 -4.97
CA THR A 196 -11.19 -1.21 -4.99
C THR A 196 -12.14 -0.30 -5.77
N CYS A 197 -13.33 -0.77 -6.12
CA CYS A 197 -14.30 -0.03 -6.91
C CYS A 197 -15.35 0.63 -6.02
N LEU A 198 -15.78 1.84 -6.40
CA LEU A 198 -16.97 2.45 -5.81
C LEU A 198 -18.23 1.80 -6.39
N PRO A 199 -19.29 1.61 -5.57
CA PRO A 199 -20.59 1.26 -6.06
C PRO A 199 -21.07 2.24 -7.14
N LEU A 200 -21.68 1.72 -8.22
CA LEU A 200 -22.14 2.54 -9.33
C LEU A 200 -23.37 3.36 -8.99
N ASP A 201 -24.19 2.88 -8.06
CA ASP A 201 -25.38 3.60 -7.60
C ASP A 201 -24.96 4.77 -6.66
N PRO A 202 -25.22 6.02 -7.07
CA PRO A 202 -24.89 7.17 -6.21
C PRO A 202 -25.65 7.19 -4.86
N MET A 203 -26.74 6.42 -4.73
CA MET A 203 -27.51 6.30 -3.48
C MET A 203 -26.99 5.20 -2.57
N ASP A 204 -26.03 4.42 -3.02
CA ASP A 204 -25.37 3.40 -2.18
C ASP A 204 -24.67 4.06 -0.99
N PRO A 205 -24.89 3.60 0.25
CA PRO A 205 -24.26 4.19 1.44
C PRO A 205 -22.73 4.24 1.38
N ALA A 206 -22.07 3.27 0.77
CA ALA A 206 -20.61 3.27 0.61
C ALA A 206 -20.16 4.33 -0.39
N HIS A 207 -20.92 4.53 -1.47
CA HIS A 207 -20.68 5.62 -2.42
C HIS A 207 -20.83 6.98 -1.74
N GLN A 208 -21.92 7.20 -1.01
CA GLN A 208 -22.18 8.45 -0.28
C GLN A 208 -21.10 8.74 0.77
N ALA A 209 -20.70 7.73 1.52
CA ALA A 209 -19.64 7.88 2.52
C ALA A 209 -18.33 8.32 1.87
N PHE A 210 -17.98 7.76 0.72
CA PHE A 210 -16.78 8.18 -0.02
C PHE A 210 -16.89 9.60 -0.59
N VAL A 211 -18.04 9.99 -1.14
CA VAL A 211 -18.31 11.38 -1.59
C VAL A 211 -18.10 12.38 -0.43
N ASP A 212 -18.62 12.06 0.73
CA ASP A 212 -18.47 12.90 1.91
C ASP A 212 -17.03 12.98 2.41
N PHE A 213 -16.31 11.86 2.40
CA PHE A 213 -14.87 11.84 2.67
C PHE A 213 -14.10 12.69 1.66
N GLU A 214 -14.31 12.47 0.38
CA GLU A 214 -13.62 13.20 -0.71
C GLU A 214 -13.81 14.71 -0.57
N ARG A 215 -15.02 15.17 -0.23
CA ARG A 215 -15.31 16.56 0.05
C ARG A 215 -14.49 17.11 1.23
N ARG A 216 -14.41 16.37 2.34
CA ARG A 216 -13.62 16.78 3.53
C ARG A 216 -12.12 16.79 3.19
N MET A 217 -11.64 15.80 2.48
CA MET A 217 -10.26 15.71 2.05
C MET A 217 -9.85 16.89 1.15
N LEU A 218 -10.69 17.25 0.18
CA LEU A 218 -10.46 18.41 -0.69
C LEU A 218 -10.51 19.74 0.07
N TYR A 219 -11.35 19.83 1.11
CA TYR A 219 -11.33 20.98 2.02
C TYR A 219 -9.97 21.07 2.74
N ARG A 220 -9.46 19.96 3.27
CA ARG A 220 -8.13 19.92 3.92
C ARG A 220 -7.00 20.28 2.96
N LYS A 221 -7.06 19.76 1.73
CA LYS A 221 -6.12 20.14 0.67
C LYS A 221 -6.06 21.67 0.50
N ALA A 222 -7.21 22.31 0.42
CA ALA A 222 -7.28 23.76 0.15
C ALA A 222 -6.88 24.63 1.35
N HIS A 223 -7.12 24.19 2.58
CA HIS A 223 -6.99 25.03 3.78
C HIS A 223 -5.81 24.65 4.67
N ASP A 224 -5.53 23.38 4.82
CA ASP A 224 -4.50 22.89 5.74
C ASP A 224 -3.20 22.49 5.02
N LEU A 225 -3.30 22.14 3.74
CA LEU A 225 -2.20 21.60 2.94
C LEU A 225 -2.00 22.32 1.59
N PRO A 226 -2.18 23.65 1.49
CA PRO A 226 -2.12 24.34 0.19
C PRO A 226 -0.73 24.28 -0.47
N ASP A 227 0.32 24.24 0.34
CA ASP A 227 1.71 24.28 -0.13
C ASP A 227 2.35 22.87 -0.25
N TYR A 228 1.58 21.83 0.04
CA TYR A 228 2.08 20.47 -0.02
C TYR A 228 1.75 19.81 -1.37
N PRO A 229 2.59 18.85 -1.84
CA PRO A 229 2.34 18.14 -3.09
C PRO A 229 1.13 17.20 -2.94
N PHE A 230 -0.01 17.69 -3.37
CA PHE A 230 -1.29 17.02 -3.27
C PHE A 230 -1.93 16.91 -4.66
N ALA A 231 -1.36 16.05 -5.51
CA ALA A 231 -1.97 15.76 -6.81
C ALA A 231 -3.23 14.90 -6.59
N TYR A 232 -4.36 15.38 -7.09
CA TYR A 232 -5.62 14.67 -6.90
C TYR A 232 -6.65 15.01 -7.96
N VAL A 233 -7.27 13.99 -8.51
CA VAL A 233 -8.46 14.09 -9.37
C VAL A 233 -9.62 13.49 -8.59
N ARG A 234 -10.78 14.17 -8.58
CA ARG A 234 -11.97 13.66 -7.89
C ARG A 234 -12.36 12.31 -8.47
N GLN A 235 -12.34 11.30 -7.61
CA GLN A 235 -12.62 9.93 -8.02
C GLN A 235 -14.06 9.78 -8.51
N THR A 236 -14.98 10.45 -7.85
CA THR A 236 -16.42 10.37 -8.12
C THR A 236 -16.84 11.06 -9.43
N ASP A 237 -16.00 11.91 -9.99
CA ASP A 237 -16.30 12.64 -11.23
C ASP A 237 -15.91 11.84 -12.50
N VAL A 238 -15.14 10.78 -12.38
CA VAL A 238 -14.63 10.01 -13.53
C VAL A 238 -15.35 8.68 -13.64
N ARG A 239 -16.09 8.50 -14.71
CA ARG A 239 -16.77 7.25 -15.05
C ARG A 239 -16.16 6.63 -16.29
N TRP A 240 -15.73 5.40 -16.16
CA TRP A 240 -15.18 4.60 -17.23
C TRP A 240 -16.21 3.61 -17.75
N ARG A 241 -16.11 3.30 -19.02
CA ARG A 241 -16.67 2.09 -19.59
C ARG A 241 -15.53 1.23 -20.10
N ILE A 242 -15.50 -0.03 -19.69
CA ILE A 242 -14.38 -0.94 -19.94
C ILE A 242 -14.94 -2.22 -20.56
N THR A 243 -14.37 -2.66 -21.69
CA THR A 243 -14.83 -3.87 -22.39
C THR A 243 -14.41 -5.14 -21.66
N ASP A 244 -15.08 -6.24 -21.97
CA ASP A 244 -14.48 -7.56 -21.80
C ASP A 244 -13.19 -7.62 -22.63
N ALA A 245 -12.24 -8.45 -22.19
CA ALA A 245 -10.94 -8.54 -22.83
C ALA A 245 -10.99 -9.43 -24.09
N PHE A 246 -10.44 -8.94 -25.20
CA PHE A 246 -10.35 -9.65 -26.48
C PHE A 246 -9.05 -10.44 -26.57
N PRO A 247 -9.06 -11.69 -27.04
CA PRO A 247 -7.82 -12.46 -27.20
C PRO A 247 -6.98 -11.90 -28.37
N ASN A 248 -5.76 -11.44 -28.06
CA ASN A 248 -4.84 -10.89 -29.04
C ASN A 248 -3.74 -11.87 -29.45
N GLU A 249 -3.63 -13.04 -28.79
CA GLU A 249 -2.64 -14.07 -29.08
C GLU A 249 -1.18 -13.56 -29.01
N GLY A 250 -0.94 -12.52 -28.19
CA GLY A 250 0.37 -11.86 -28.06
C GLY A 250 0.67 -10.79 -29.11
N ASP A 251 -0.23 -10.56 -30.05
CA ASP A 251 -0.11 -9.49 -31.05
C ASP A 251 -0.77 -8.20 -30.53
N LEU A 252 0.07 -7.27 -30.09
CA LEU A 252 -0.37 -5.95 -29.57
C LEU A 252 -0.85 -5.01 -30.69
N ALA A 253 -0.58 -5.32 -31.96
CA ALA A 253 -1.04 -4.51 -33.10
C ALA A 253 -2.40 -4.99 -33.64
N ARG A 254 -2.96 -6.05 -33.08
CA ARG A 254 -4.27 -6.57 -33.50
C ARG A 254 -5.37 -5.58 -33.19
N VAL A 255 -6.12 -5.18 -34.21
CA VAL A 255 -7.22 -4.23 -34.12
C VAL A 255 -8.52 -4.95 -33.75
N PHE A 256 -9.29 -4.38 -32.84
CA PHE A 256 -10.58 -4.90 -32.41
C PHE A 256 -11.73 -3.89 -32.66
N PRO A 257 -13.01 -4.33 -32.68
CA PRO A 257 -14.13 -3.47 -32.99
C PRO A 257 -14.24 -2.16 -32.19
N PRO A 258 -13.81 -2.07 -30.88
CA PRO A 258 -13.84 -0.80 -30.16
C PRO A 258 -13.01 0.33 -30.78
N GLU A 259 -12.00 0.01 -31.58
CA GLU A 259 -11.18 1.01 -32.27
C GLU A 259 -11.93 1.66 -33.45
N THR A 260 -12.97 1.02 -33.95
CA THR A 260 -13.78 1.57 -35.01
C THR A 260 -14.96 2.39 -34.50
N ALA A 261 -15.62 1.91 -33.44
CA ALA A 261 -16.76 2.62 -32.84
C ALA A 261 -16.97 2.18 -31.39
N LEU A 262 -17.23 3.16 -30.50
CA LEU A 262 -17.57 2.89 -29.13
C LEU A 262 -19.00 2.43 -28.98
N GLN A 263 -19.20 1.22 -28.50
CA GLN A 263 -20.51 0.57 -28.32
C GLN A 263 -20.58 -0.13 -26.96
N PRO A 264 -21.78 -0.38 -26.41
CA PRO A 264 -21.95 -1.13 -25.17
C PRO A 264 -21.51 -2.59 -25.25
N SER A 265 -21.55 -3.18 -26.43
CA SER A 265 -21.14 -4.56 -26.72
C SER A 265 -20.69 -4.74 -28.15
N TYR A 266 -19.91 -5.76 -28.40
CA TYR A 266 -19.28 -6.07 -29.66
C TYR A 266 -19.41 -7.53 -29.99
N THR A 267 -19.61 -7.86 -31.27
CA THR A 267 -19.47 -9.23 -31.77
C THR A 267 -18.14 -9.35 -32.50
N TYR A 268 -17.28 -10.25 -32.03
CA TYR A 268 -16.02 -10.53 -32.68
C TYR A 268 -15.79 -12.05 -32.73
N GLN A 269 -15.51 -12.57 -33.92
CA GLN A 269 -15.32 -14.00 -34.17
C GLN A 269 -16.46 -14.89 -33.60
N GLY A 270 -17.72 -14.43 -33.75
CA GLY A 270 -18.89 -15.17 -33.28
C GLY A 270 -19.15 -15.12 -31.78
N LYS A 271 -18.34 -14.43 -31.01
CA LYS A 271 -18.51 -14.22 -29.57
C LYS A 271 -18.89 -12.79 -29.26
N THR A 272 -19.77 -12.59 -28.28
CA THR A 272 -20.14 -11.27 -27.76
C THR A 272 -19.23 -10.84 -26.63
N TYR A 273 -18.70 -9.63 -26.73
CA TYR A 273 -17.90 -8.95 -25.70
C TYR A 273 -18.69 -7.74 -25.22
N GLY A 274 -19.03 -7.73 -23.94
CA GLY A 274 -19.74 -6.63 -23.31
C GLY A 274 -18.80 -5.52 -22.85
N SER A 275 -19.39 -4.53 -22.18
CA SER A 275 -18.63 -3.54 -21.42
C SER A 275 -19.34 -3.23 -20.11
N ARG A 276 -18.57 -2.90 -19.08
CA ARG A 276 -19.05 -2.55 -17.74
C ARG A 276 -18.57 -1.17 -17.33
N GLU A 277 -19.28 -0.54 -16.41
CA GLU A 277 -18.87 0.74 -15.84
C GLU A 277 -17.99 0.56 -14.61
N ALA A 278 -17.13 1.55 -14.39
CA ALA A 278 -16.35 1.71 -13.18
C ALA A 278 -16.22 3.19 -12.83
N ILE A 279 -16.07 3.50 -11.56
CA ILE A 279 -15.92 4.88 -11.07
C ILE A 279 -14.55 4.99 -10.39
N GLY A 280 -13.80 6.03 -10.76
CA GLY A 280 -12.51 6.37 -10.19
C GLY A 280 -11.59 7.01 -11.21
N ALA A 281 -10.64 7.83 -10.77
CA ALA A 281 -9.63 8.41 -11.66
C ALA A 281 -8.61 7.37 -12.14
N GLY A 282 -8.42 6.30 -11.37
CA GLY A 282 -7.65 5.13 -11.74
C GLY A 282 -8.47 3.85 -11.62
N ILE A 283 -8.25 2.91 -12.53
CA ILE A 283 -8.92 1.61 -12.53
C ILE A 283 -7.88 0.50 -12.53
N TYR A 284 -7.94 -0.35 -11.53
CA TYR A 284 -7.14 -1.56 -11.47
C TYR A 284 -7.77 -2.65 -12.33
N LEU A 285 -7.29 -2.84 -13.54
CA LEU A 285 -7.73 -3.97 -14.38
C LEU A 285 -7.40 -5.29 -13.69
N ARG A 286 -6.21 -5.36 -13.11
CA ARG A 286 -5.75 -6.39 -12.19
C ARG A 286 -5.14 -5.69 -10.98
N HIS A 287 -5.50 -6.12 -9.77
CA HIS A 287 -4.90 -5.55 -8.56
C HIS A 287 -3.47 -6.08 -8.34
N VAL A 288 -2.61 -5.25 -7.74
CA VAL A 288 -1.21 -5.59 -7.41
C VAL A 288 -1.12 -6.81 -6.48
N TRP A 289 -2.07 -6.98 -5.58
CA TRP A 289 -2.15 -8.11 -4.66
C TRP A 289 -2.71 -9.39 -5.33
N GLY A 290 -2.73 -9.42 -6.65
CA GLY A 290 -3.04 -10.60 -7.44
C GLY A 290 -4.46 -11.12 -7.22
N THR A 291 -4.57 -12.42 -6.92
CA THR A 291 -5.87 -13.06 -6.68
C THR A 291 -6.47 -12.74 -5.31
N THR A 292 -5.72 -12.13 -4.42
CA THR A 292 -6.16 -11.84 -3.05
C THR A 292 -7.10 -10.63 -3.01
N VAL A 293 -6.79 -9.58 -3.77
CA VAL A 293 -7.63 -8.39 -3.92
C VAL A 293 -8.16 -8.35 -5.35
N PRO A 294 -9.48 -8.35 -5.55
CA PRO A 294 -10.06 -8.32 -6.90
C PRO A 294 -9.80 -6.97 -7.56
N GLY A 295 -9.38 -7.02 -8.83
CA GLY A 295 -9.41 -5.88 -9.72
C GLY A 295 -10.71 -5.82 -10.51
N PHE A 296 -10.74 -4.98 -11.54
CA PHE A 296 -11.90 -4.89 -12.45
C PHE A 296 -12.19 -6.24 -13.11
N TYR A 297 -11.16 -7.00 -13.50
CA TYR A 297 -11.29 -8.39 -13.94
C TYR A 297 -10.98 -9.31 -12.76
N ALA A 298 -11.94 -10.18 -12.44
CA ALA A 298 -11.74 -11.20 -11.42
C ALA A 298 -10.62 -12.18 -11.81
N GLU A 299 -10.56 -12.53 -13.09
CA GLU A 299 -9.58 -13.45 -13.68
C GLU A 299 -8.94 -12.82 -14.91
N PRO A 300 -7.98 -11.90 -14.73
CA PRO A 300 -7.28 -11.29 -15.86
C PRO A 300 -6.43 -12.36 -16.57
N GLN A 301 -6.45 -12.34 -17.90
CA GLN A 301 -5.74 -13.32 -18.72
C GLN A 301 -4.65 -12.63 -19.54
N GLU A 302 -3.54 -13.36 -19.73
CA GLU A 302 -2.47 -12.94 -20.63
C GLU A 302 -2.93 -12.96 -22.10
N ASN A 303 -2.23 -12.22 -22.94
CA ASN A 303 -2.52 -12.14 -24.38
C ASN A 303 -3.95 -11.70 -24.69
N HIS A 304 -4.46 -10.77 -23.91
CA HIS A 304 -5.75 -10.13 -24.13
C HIS A 304 -5.61 -8.61 -24.15
N THR A 305 -6.45 -7.96 -24.97
CA THR A 305 -6.56 -6.50 -25.07
C THR A 305 -7.92 -6.06 -24.55
N ALA A 306 -7.94 -5.08 -23.68
CA ALA A 306 -9.15 -4.42 -23.18
C ALA A 306 -9.15 -2.95 -23.60
N TYR A 307 -10.34 -2.40 -23.76
CA TYR A 307 -10.54 -1.00 -24.09
C TYR A 307 -11.28 -0.31 -22.96
N ALA A 308 -10.79 0.86 -22.60
CA ALA A 308 -11.43 1.71 -21.60
C ALA A 308 -11.64 3.11 -22.19
N TRP A 309 -12.79 3.69 -21.95
CA TRP A 309 -13.05 5.07 -22.32
C TRP A 309 -13.86 5.79 -21.27
N THR A 310 -13.66 7.10 -21.22
CA THR A 310 -14.42 8.04 -20.40
C THR A 310 -14.83 9.24 -21.26
N TRP A 311 -15.82 9.98 -20.81
CA TRP A 311 -16.28 11.19 -21.47
C TRP A 311 -15.85 12.39 -20.64
N ILE A 312 -15.18 13.34 -21.28
CA ILE A 312 -14.80 14.61 -20.67
C ILE A 312 -15.67 15.70 -21.31
N TYR A 313 -16.45 16.36 -20.47
CA TYR A 313 -17.26 17.49 -20.92
C TYR A 313 -16.47 18.79 -20.75
N SER A 314 -16.41 19.57 -21.82
CA SER A 314 -15.89 20.96 -21.79
C SER A 314 -16.99 21.92 -22.19
N PRO A 315 -17.33 22.93 -21.37
CA PRO A 315 -18.39 23.89 -21.67
C PRO A 315 -18.02 24.85 -22.81
N GLN A 316 -16.74 24.91 -23.18
CA GLN A 316 -16.23 25.75 -24.27
C GLN A 316 -15.03 25.07 -24.93
N ALA A 317 -14.73 25.51 -26.16
CA ALA A 317 -13.50 25.08 -26.83
C ALA A 317 -12.29 25.64 -26.08
N GLN A 318 -11.38 24.77 -25.67
CA GLN A 318 -10.16 25.14 -24.96
C GLN A 318 -9.10 24.03 -25.11
N GLU A 319 -7.85 24.41 -24.93
CA GLU A 319 -6.76 23.46 -24.79
C GLU A 319 -6.68 23.02 -23.31
N VAL A 320 -6.51 21.72 -23.09
CA VAL A 320 -6.34 21.14 -21.75
C VAL A 320 -5.14 20.20 -21.77
N GLY A 321 -4.36 20.24 -20.70
CA GLY A 321 -3.37 19.21 -20.44
C GLY A 321 -4.05 17.96 -19.86
N ALA A 322 -3.72 16.80 -20.38
CA ALA A 322 -4.17 15.52 -19.82
C ALA A 322 -2.97 14.73 -19.33
N TRP A 323 -3.06 14.24 -18.09
CA TRP A 323 -2.12 13.26 -17.57
C TRP A 323 -2.78 11.89 -17.72
N ILE A 324 -2.17 11.01 -18.50
CA ILE A 324 -2.63 9.64 -18.71
C ILE A 324 -1.48 8.73 -18.33
N GLU A 325 -1.73 7.78 -17.45
CA GLU A 325 -0.72 6.86 -16.98
C GLU A 325 -1.22 5.41 -17.11
N PHE A 326 -0.32 4.55 -17.56
CA PHE A 326 -0.52 3.11 -17.61
C PHE A 326 0.53 2.49 -16.71
N GLN A 327 0.10 1.77 -15.70
CA GLN A 327 1.02 1.10 -14.78
C GLN A 327 1.07 -0.39 -15.07
N ASN A 328 2.27 -0.90 -15.24
CA ASN A 328 2.53 -2.32 -15.31
C ASN A 328 3.23 -2.76 -14.03
N TYR A 329 2.64 -3.72 -13.33
CA TYR A 329 3.15 -4.27 -12.08
C TYR A 329 4.38 -5.17 -12.23
N SER A 330 5.13 -5.08 -13.31
CA SER A 330 6.46 -5.67 -13.25
C SER A 330 7.18 -5.00 -12.09
N ARG A 331 7.51 -5.75 -11.05
CA ARG A 331 8.53 -5.34 -10.08
C ARG A 331 9.70 -4.86 -10.92
N SER A 332 9.91 -3.55 -10.94
CA SER A 332 11.13 -3.04 -11.53
C SER A 332 12.26 -3.68 -10.73
N GLU A 333 13.18 -4.29 -11.41
CA GLU A 333 14.46 -4.61 -10.80
C GLU A 333 14.94 -3.34 -10.10
N LYS A 334 15.48 -3.49 -8.91
CA LYS A 334 16.13 -2.39 -8.19
C LYS A 334 16.99 -1.66 -9.21
N ASP A 335 16.89 -0.36 -9.28
CA ASP A 335 17.68 0.52 -10.15
C ASP A 335 17.14 0.82 -11.55
N LEU A 336 16.01 0.28 -11.96
CA LEU A 336 15.40 0.66 -13.22
C LEU A 336 14.11 1.44 -12.99
N PRO A 337 13.87 2.54 -13.75
CA PRO A 337 12.60 3.23 -13.70
C PRO A 337 11.48 2.24 -14.05
N PRO A 338 10.27 2.44 -13.53
CA PRO A 338 9.14 1.62 -13.90
C PRO A 338 9.01 1.59 -15.41
N ARG A 339 8.83 0.41 -15.97
CA ARG A 339 8.47 0.29 -17.38
C ARG A 339 7.08 0.90 -17.54
N GLN A 340 7.06 2.04 -18.20
CA GLN A 340 5.83 2.68 -18.67
C GLN A 340 5.18 1.85 -19.75
#